data_652f187ea8f8e01a55066015a0b40069
#
_entry.id   652f187ea8f8e01a55066015a0b40069
#
_cell.length_a   1.000
_cell.length_b   1.000
_cell.length_c   1.000
_cell.angle_alpha   90.00
_cell.angle_beta   90.00
_cell.angle_gamma   90.00
#
_symmetry.space_group_name_H-M   'P 1'
#
loop_
_entity.id
_entity.type
_entity.pdbx_description
1 polymer ?
#
loop_
_entity_poly.entity_id
_entity_poly.type
_entity_poly.pdbx_seq_one_letter_code
_entity_poly.pdbx_strand_id
1 'polypeptide(L)'
;MPQTFPVEEIKDWIFDLDNTIYPARSNLFVRVAVRITEFVATHFDVPQDEARVIQKDLFQRYGTTMRGLMVEEGLEPSDYLHFVHDIDVSDLPREAELEAMLAKLPGRKHIFTNGTVPHAENILNAYGIRHHFEHIFDIVGADYVPKPEAHAFAKFIEKTGIDPH
;
A
#
# COMPACT_ATOMS: atom_id res chain seq x y z
N MET A 1 -12.13 6.22 29.55
CA MET A 1 -10.65 6.18 29.60
C MET A 1 -10.22 5.39 28.39
N PRO A 2 -9.28 5.86 27.54
CA PRO A 2 -8.73 5.01 26.50
C PRO A 2 -8.01 3.84 27.18
N GLN A 3 -8.30 2.62 26.76
CA GLN A 3 -7.55 1.44 27.17
C GLN A 3 -6.11 1.59 26.65
N THR A 4 -5.17 1.84 27.56
CA THR A 4 -3.74 1.77 27.23
C THR A 4 -3.33 0.30 27.34
N PHE A 5 -3.14 -0.33 26.17
CA PHE A 5 -2.52 -1.66 26.14
C PHE A 5 -1.03 -1.48 26.44
N PRO A 6 -0.45 -2.27 27.38
CA PRO A 6 0.99 -2.26 27.57
C PRO A 6 1.67 -2.72 26.27
N VAL A 7 2.59 -1.93 25.77
CA VAL A 7 3.30 -2.17 24.50
C VAL A 7 3.98 -3.54 24.50
N GLU A 8 4.42 -3.99 25.66
CA GLU A 8 5.10 -5.27 25.86
C GLU A 8 4.21 -6.51 25.63
N GLU A 9 2.89 -6.34 25.67
CA GLU A 9 1.91 -7.43 25.45
C GLU A 9 1.48 -7.54 23.98
N ILE A 10 1.84 -6.57 23.13
CA ILE A 10 1.49 -6.59 21.72
C ILE A 10 2.33 -7.64 20.99
N LYS A 11 1.66 -8.61 20.40
CA LYS A 11 2.30 -9.71 19.67
C LYS A 11 2.53 -9.38 18.20
N ASP A 12 1.61 -8.62 17.61
CA ASP A 12 1.61 -8.31 16.19
C ASP A 12 1.32 -6.83 15.94
N TRP A 13 2.15 -6.21 15.11
CA TRP A 13 2.01 -4.84 14.62
C TRP A 13 1.70 -4.86 13.14
N ILE A 14 0.65 -4.18 12.76
CA ILE A 14 0.21 -4.11 11.36
C ILE A 14 0.34 -2.66 10.91
N PHE A 15 1.21 -2.46 9.92
CA PHE A 15 1.47 -1.15 9.36
C PHE A 15 0.91 -1.06 7.94
N ASP A 16 0.27 0.06 7.64
CA ASP A 16 0.10 0.50 6.28
C ASP A 16 1.46 0.98 5.71
N LEU A 17 1.61 0.99 4.40
CA LEU A 17 2.85 1.38 3.75
C LEU A 17 2.84 2.85 3.34
N ASP A 18 1.95 3.17 2.37
CA ASP A 18 1.98 4.45 1.68
C ASP A 18 1.54 5.60 2.58
N ASN A 19 2.38 6.65 2.68
CA ASN A 19 2.19 7.79 3.60
C ASN A 19 2.06 7.41 5.09
N THR A 20 2.46 6.19 5.47
CA THR A 20 2.48 5.70 6.85
C THR A 20 3.89 5.30 7.27
N ILE A 21 4.50 4.30 6.64
CA ILE A 21 5.91 3.93 6.88
C ILE A 21 6.85 5.03 6.39
N TYR A 22 6.51 5.67 5.30
CA TYR A 22 7.19 6.86 4.83
C TYR A 22 6.23 8.08 4.84
N PRO A 23 6.76 9.25 5.18
CA PRO A 23 5.92 10.45 5.29
C PRO A 23 5.54 11.01 3.91
N ALA A 24 4.39 11.68 3.84
CA ALA A 24 3.91 12.34 2.61
C ALA A 24 4.94 13.32 1.99
N ARG A 25 5.81 13.93 2.82
CA ARG A 25 6.89 14.83 2.35
C ARG A 25 7.94 14.14 1.48
N SER A 26 8.01 12.80 1.48
CA SER A 26 8.90 12.05 0.59
C SER A 26 8.48 12.13 -0.88
N ASN A 27 7.26 12.60 -1.16
CA ASN A 27 6.63 12.65 -2.49
C ASN A 27 6.54 11.30 -3.21
N LEU A 28 6.74 10.19 -2.50
CA LEU A 28 6.77 8.87 -3.09
C LEU A 28 5.39 8.47 -3.63
N PHE A 29 4.35 8.69 -2.83
CA PHE A 29 2.98 8.45 -3.26
C PHE A 29 2.56 9.38 -4.43
N VAL A 30 3.15 10.57 -4.53
CA VAL A 30 2.92 11.47 -5.67
C VAL A 30 3.44 10.83 -6.97
N ARG A 31 4.57 10.12 -6.93
CA ARG A 31 5.10 9.38 -8.10
C ARG A 31 4.11 8.31 -8.56
N VAL A 32 3.55 7.54 -7.63
CA VAL A 32 2.49 6.55 -7.93
C VAL A 32 1.26 7.25 -8.51
N ALA A 33 0.81 8.36 -7.91
CA ALA A 33 -0.36 9.10 -8.39
C ALA A 33 -0.19 9.65 -9.82
N VAL A 34 1.03 10.08 -10.19
CA VAL A 34 1.36 10.49 -11.55
C VAL A 34 1.24 9.30 -12.51
N ARG A 35 1.81 8.16 -12.15
CA ARG A 35 1.72 6.92 -12.97
C ARG A 35 0.27 6.46 -13.14
N ILE A 36 -0.57 6.57 -12.09
CA ILE A 36 -2.01 6.28 -12.20
C ILE A 36 -2.68 7.20 -13.23
N THR A 37 -2.39 8.51 -13.17
CA THR A 37 -2.95 9.48 -14.14
C THR A 37 -2.48 9.17 -15.57
N GLU A 38 -1.22 8.82 -15.77
CA GLU A 38 -0.66 8.40 -17.07
C GLU A 38 -1.34 7.16 -17.61
N PHE A 39 -1.57 6.16 -16.75
CA PHE A 39 -2.29 4.95 -17.14
C PHE A 39 -3.71 5.26 -17.60
N VAL A 40 -4.46 6.05 -16.81
CA VAL A 40 -5.83 6.46 -17.13
C VAL A 40 -5.88 7.27 -18.42
N ALA A 41 -4.94 8.21 -18.63
CA ALA A 41 -4.84 8.99 -19.85
C ALA A 41 -4.65 8.12 -21.09
N THR A 42 -3.78 7.12 -21.00
CA THR A 42 -3.52 6.18 -22.09
C THR A 42 -4.71 5.25 -22.33
N HIS A 43 -5.32 4.75 -21.26
CA HIS A 43 -6.43 3.79 -21.33
C HIS A 43 -7.67 4.39 -22.01
N PHE A 44 -7.99 5.65 -21.70
CA PHE A 44 -9.16 6.35 -22.26
C PHE A 44 -8.84 7.24 -23.46
N ASP A 45 -7.57 7.35 -23.85
CA ASP A 45 -7.10 8.26 -24.90
C ASP A 45 -7.54 9.72 -24.67
N VAL A 46 -7.28 10.22 -23.45
CA VAL A 46 -7.66 11.57 -23.02
C VAL A 46 -6.47 12.36 -22.50
N PRO A 47 -6.55 13.71 -22.47
CA PRO A 47 -5.53 14.55 -21.85
C PRO A 47 -5.36 14.28 -20.35
N GLN A 48 -4.20 14.63 -19.80
CA GLN A 48 -3.83 14.38 -18.40
C GLN A 48 -4.79 15.03 -17.38
N ASP A 49 -5.32 16.21 -17.68
CA ASP A 49 -6.28 16.93 -16.83
C ASP A 49 -7.62 16.21 -16.76
N GLU A 50 -8.12 15.69 -17.87
CA GLU A 50 -9.33 14.86 -17.94
C GLU A 50 -9.10 13.51 -17.27
N ALA A 51 -7.96 12.86 -17.51
CA ALA A 51 -7.58 11.61 -16.85
C ALA A 51 -7.57 11.74 -15.32
N ARG A 52 -7.12 12.88 -14.80
CA ARG A 52 -7.12 13.15 -13.36
C ARG A 52 -8.54 13.27 -12.78
N VAL A 53 -9.49 13.79 -13.55
CA VAL A 53 -10.91 13.83 -13.14
C VAL A 53 -11.48 12.42 -13.10
N ILE A 54 -11.26 11.62 -14.15
CA ILE A 54 -11.68 10.21 -14.23
C ILE A 54 -11.08 9.41 -13.06
N GLN A 55 -9.78 9.55 -12.83
CA GLN A 55 -9.08 8.89 -11.71
C GLN A 55 -9.74 9.18 -10.37
N LYS A 56 -10.04 10.44 -10.08
CA LYS A 56 -10.67 10.85 -8.82
C LYS A 56 -12.09 10.31 -8.69
N ASP A 57 -12.87 10.33 -9.76
CA ASP A 57 -14.23 9.80 -9.77
C ASP A 57 -14.24 8.28 -9.49
N LEU A 58 -13.40 7.52 -10.18
CA LEU A 58 -13.24 6.08 -9.95
C LEU A 58 -12.81 5.79 -8.50
N PHE A 59 -11.85 6.55 -7.98
CA PHE A 59 -11.40 6.41 -6.59
C PHE A 59 -12.55 6.67 -5.59
N GLN A 60 -13.34 7.72 -5.80
CA GLN A 60 -14.44 8.07 -4.91
C GLN A 60 -15.54 7.02 -4.90
N ARG A 61 -15.87 6.43 -6.06
CA ARG A 61 -16.94 5.44 -6.19
C ARG A 61 -16.55 4.03 -5.77
N TYR A 62 -15.28 3.66 -5.97
CA TYR A 62 -14.83 2.27 -5.81
C TYR A 62 -13.73 2.06 -4.77
N GLY A 63 -13.27 3.13 -4.09
CA GLY A 63 -12.20 3.07 -3.09
C GLY A 63 -10.78 3.08 -3.67
N THR A 64 -10.60 2.57 -4.90
CA THR A 64 -9.37 2.72 -5.69
C THR A 64 -9.70 2.92 -7.17
N THR A 65 -8.83 3.63 -7.89
CA THR A 65 -8.94 3.78 -9.35
C THR A 65 -8.92 2.43 -10.05
N MET A 66 -8.03 1.54 -9.63
CA MET A 66 -7.94 0.18 -10.17
C MET A 66 -9.25 -0.58 -10.05
N ARG A 67 -9.87 -0.56 -8.87
CA ARG A 67 -11.16 -1.24 -8.65
C ARG A 67 -12.25 -0.70 -9.58
N GLY A 68 -12.28 0.61 -9.78
CA GLY A 68 -13.20 1.23 -10.72
C GLY A 68 -12.98 0.76 -12.16
N LEU A 69 -11.73 0.73 -12.63
CA LEU A 69 -11.38 0.23 -13.96
C LEU A 69 -11.71 -1.26 -14.13
N MET A 70 -11.50 -2.08 -13.11
CA MET A 70 -11.88 -3.49 -13.15
C MET A 70 -13.39 -3.67 -13.32
N VAL A 71 -14.20 -2.88 -12.60
CA VAL A 71 -15.66 -3.01 -12.58
C VAL A 71 -16.27 -2.41 -13.85
N GLU A 72 -15.82 -1.25 -14.29
CA GLU A 72 -16.43 -0.53 -15.43
C GLU A 72 -15.86 -0.95 -16.78
N GLU A 73 -14.56 -1.23 -16.85
CA GLU A 73 -13.83 -1.49 -18.09
C GLU A 73 -13.37 -2.96 -18.26
N GLY A 74 -13.57 -3.78 -17.21
CA GLY A 74 -13.08 -5.17 -17.22
C GLY A 74 -11.55 -5.27 -17.23
N LEU A 75 -10.85 -4.27 -16.66
CA LEU A 75 -9.40 -4.23 -16.63
C LEU A 75 -8.82 -5.45 -15.90
N GLU A 76 -7.83 -6.10 -16.53
CA GLU A 76 -6.96 -7.06 -15.84
C GLU A 76 -5.96 -6.30 -14.96
N PRO A 77 -5.97 -6.50 -13.63
CA PRO A 77 -5.24 -5.63 -12.71
C PRO A 77 -3.73 -5.77 -12.77
N SER A 78 -3.17 -6.88 -13.27
CA SER A 78 -1.74 -7.15 -13.26
C SER A 78 -0.91 -6.10 -13.99
N ASP A 79 -1.33 -5.73 -15.20
CA ASP A 79 -0.62 -4.75 -16.03
C ASP A 79 -0.70 -3.35 -15.44
N TYR A 80 -1.87 -2.99 -14.89
CA TYR A 80 -2.05 -1.74 -14.16
C TYR A 80 -1.11 -1.64 -12.97
N LEU A 81 -1.10 -2.66 -12.11
CA LEU A 81 -0.29 -2.69 -10.89
C LEU A 81 1.21 -2.63 -11.22
N HIS A 82 1.64 -3.35 -12.25
CA HIS A 82 3.03 -3.29 -12.70
C HIS A 82 3.40 -1.88 -13.18
N PHE A 83 2.55 -1.27 -13.99
CA PHE A 83 2.78 0.07 -14.54
C PHE A 83 2.84 1.15 -13.44
N VAL A 84 1.86 1.19 -12.53
CA VAL A 84 1.76 2.28 -11.54
C VAL A 84 2.81 2.20 -10.44
N HIS A 85 3.36 1.01 -10.18
CA HIS A 85 4.41 0.78 -9.19
C HIS A 85 5.83 0.79 -9.78
N ASP A 86 5.96 0.99 -11.09
CA ASP A 86 7.25 1.22 -11.75
C ASP A 86 7.67 2.68 -11.51
N ILE A 87 8.19 2.93 -10.32
CA ILE A 87 8.66 4.24 -9.85
C ILE A 87 10.11 4.14 -9.38
N ASP A 88 10.87 5.21 -9.58
CA ASP A 88 12.23 5.30 -9.05
C ASP A 88 12.20 5.53 -7.53
N VAL A 89 12.92 4.70 -6.80
CA VAL A 89 13.11 4.78 -5.34
C VAL A 89 14.56 4.94 -4.94
N SER A 90 15.47 5.14 -5.91
CA SER A 90 16.92 5.18 -5.69
C SER A 90 17.39 6.40 -4.89
N ASP A 91 16.61 7.45 -4.87
CA ASP A 91 16.87 8.70 -4.13
C ASP A 91 16.37 8.67 -2.68
N LEU A 92 15.74 7.58 -2.24
CA LEU A 92 15.26 7.47 -0.87
C LEU A 92 16.42 7.27 0.11
N PRO A 93 16.49 8.08 1.18
CA PRO A 93 17.53 7.91 2.19
C PRO A 93 17.25 6.69 3.06
N ARG A 94 18.30 6.08 3.60
CA ARG A 94 18.13 5.13 4.70
C ARG A 94 17.61 5.86 5.94
N GLU A 95 16.56 5.32 6.55
CA GLU A 95 15.90 5.92 7.72
C GLU A 95 16.35 5.23 9.02
N ALA A 96 17.56 5.56 9.47
CA ALA A 96 18.16 4.95 10.64
C ALA A 96 17.34 5.16 11.94
N GLU A 97 16.63 6.28 12.06
CA GLU A 97 15.75 6.55 13.20
C GLU A 97 14.54 5.62 13.19
N LEU A 98 13.88 5.48 12.03
CA LEU A 98 12.76 4.56 11.86
C LEU A 98 13.20 3.11 12.11
N GLU A 99 14.38 2.71 11.61
CA GLU A 99 14.94 1.40 11.87
C GLU A 99 15.11 1.15 13.37
N ALA A 100 15.71 2.12 14.10
CA ALA A 100 15.91 2.02 15.53
C ALA A 100 14.59 1.97 16.31
N MET A 101 13.55 2.66 15.86
CA MET A 101 12.20 2.61 16.44
C MET A 101 11.55 1.25 16.22
N LEU A 102 11.59 0.72 15.00
CA LEU A 102 11.04 -0.59 14.66
C LEU A 102 11.74 -1.72 15.43
N ALA A 103 13.05 -1.62 15.63
CA ALA A 103 13.83 -2.58 16.41
C ALA A 103 13.42 -2.64 17.89
N LYS A 104 12.91 -1.54 18.46
CA LYS A 104 12.45 -1.46 19.86
C LYS A 104 11.04 -2.02 20.06
N LEU A 105 10.22 -2.13 19.02
CA LEU A 105 8.87 -2.67 19.14
C LEU A 105 8.94 -4.19 19.35
N PRO A 106 8.34 -4.73 20.42
CA PRO A 106 8.27 -6.16 20.64
C PRO A 106 7.34 -6.83 19.62
N GLY A 107 7.39 -8.15 19.52
CA GLY A 107 6.49 -8.91 18.64
C GLY A 107 6.81 -8.81 17.16
N ARG A 108 5.93 -9.40 16.36
CA ARG A 108 6.05 -9.48 14.90
C ARG A 108 5.53 -8.20 14.25
N LYS A 109 6.05 -7.88 13.09
CA LYS A 109 5.66 -6.70 12.32
C LYS A 109 5.26 -7.12 10.92
N HIS A 110 4.18 -6.55 10.41
CA HIS A 110 3.57 -6.90 9.14
C HIS A 110 3.23 -5.62 8.37
N ILE A 111 3.34 -5.70 7.05
CA ILE A 111 2.79 -4.67 6.15
C ILE A 111 1.45 -5.18 5.62
N PHE A 112 0.45 -4.29 5.64
CA PHE A 112 -0.84 -4.49 4.98
C PHE A 112 -1.14 -3.28 4.10
N THR A 113 -0.97 -3.43 2.79
CA THR A 113 -1.04 -2.34 1.82
C THR A 113 -2.07 -2.61 0.72
N ASN A 114 -2.63 -1.53 0.14
CA ASN A 114 -3.37 -1.58 -1.13
C ASN A 114 -2.43 -1.54 -2.36
N GLY A 115 -1.13 -1.43 -2.14
CA GLY A 115 -0.10 -1.62 -3.17
C GLY A 115 0.22 -3.11 -3.38
N THR A 116 1.33 -3.39 -4.07
CA THR A 116 1.82 -4.76 -4.33
C THR A 116 3.01 -5.12 -3.45
N VAL A 117 3.27 -6.42 -3.26
CA VAL A 117 4.48 -6.90 -2.57
C VAL A 117 5.76 -6.34 -3.20
N PRO A 118 5.98 -6.39 -4.54
CA PRO A 118 7.18 -5.81 -5.14
C PRO A 118 7.35 -4.31 -4.85
N HIS A 119 6.27 -3.54 -4.90
CA HIS A 119 6.29 -2.11 -4.54
C HIS A 119 6.73 -1.91 -3.09
N ALA A 120 6.13 -2.63 -2.17
CA ALA A 120 6.48 -2.56 -0.75
C ALA A 120 7.95 -2.96 -0.51
N GLU A 121 8.41 -4.04 -1.12
CA GLU A 121 9.79 -4.50 -0.98
C GLU A 121 10.81 -3.49 -1.50
N ASN A 122 10.55 -2.86 -2.65
CA ASN A 122 11.42 -1.81 -3.19
C ASN A 122 11.60 -0.65 -2.20
N ILE A 123 10.49 -0.18 -1.61
CA ILE A 123 10.50 0.92 -0.64
C ILE A 123 11.19 0.51 0.65
N LEU A 124 10.81 -0.64 1.23
CA LEU A 124 11.35 -1.11 2.50
C LEU A 124 12.86 -1.41 2.41
N ASN A 125 13.32 -1.93 1.27
CA ASN A 125 14.74 -2.15 1.00
C ASN A 125 15.50 -0.82 0.84
N ALA A 126 14.94 0.16 0.13
CA ALA A 126 15.55 1.48 -0.02
C ALA A 126 15.73 2.17 1.33
N TYR A 127 14.74 2.11 2.22
CA TYR A 127 14.84 2.61 3.58
C TYR A 127 15.73 1.75 4.50
N GLY A 128 16.07 0.51 4.12
CA GLY A 128 16.91 -0.41 4.91
C GLY A 128 16.16 -1.10 6.05
N ILE A 129 14.83 -1.15 6.01
CA ILE A 129 13.97 -1.66 7.08
C ILE A 129 13.19 -2.94 6.75
N ARG A 130 13.37 -3.50 5.54
CA ARG A 130 12.65 -4.70 5.09
C ARG A 130 12.74 -5.87 6.08
N HIS A 131 13.88 -6.05 6.71
CA HIS A 131 14.15 -7.15 7.63
C HIS A 131 13.32 -7.13 8.93
N HIS A 132 12.68 -6.01 9.26
CA HIS A 132 11.78 -5.91 10.42
C HIS A 132 10.41 -6.54 10.19
N PHE A 133 10.01 -6.78 8.93
CA PHE A 133 8.66 -7.23 8.59
C PHE A 133 8.66 -8.70 8.21
N GLU A 134 7.85 -9.48 8.93
CA GLU A 134 7.68 -10.92 8.69
C GLU A 134 6.84 -11.19 7.45
N HIS A 135 5.69 -10.51 7.34
CA HIS A 135 4.80 -10.63 6.19
C HIS A 135 4.54 -9.26 5.54
N ILE A 136 4.43 -9.29 4.22
CA ILE A 136 3.84 -8.22 3.42
C ILE A 136 2.58 -8.80 2.79
N PHE A 137 1.43 -8.24 3.15
CA PHE A 137 0.14 -8.61 2.58
C PHE A 137 -0.36 -7.45 1.71
N ASP A 138 -0.76 -7.77 0.49
CA ASP A 138 -1.01 -6.81 -0.55
C ASP A 138 -2.41 -6.93 -1.16
N ILE A 139 -2.71 -6.05 -2.11
CA ILE A 139 -3.99 -6.02 -2.83
C ILE A 139 -4.27 -7.32 -3.60
N VAL A 140 -3.23 -8.02 -4.07
CA VAL A 140 -3.37 -9.31 -4.77
C VAL A 140 -3.84 -10.38 -3.80
N GLY A 141 -3.22 -10.45 -2.62
CA GLY A 141 -3.63 -11.35 -1.54
C GLY A 141 -5.05 -11.09 -1.02
N ALA A 142 -5.56 -9.86 -1.20
CA ALA A 142 -6.92 -9.45 -0.87
C ALA A 142 -7.93 -9.64 -2.02
N ASP A 143 -7.60 -10.44 -3.04
CA ASP A 143 -8.45 -10.66 -4.23
C ASP A 143 -8.82 -9.33 -4.93
N TYR A 144 -7.92 -8.35 -4.94
CA TYR A 144 -8.09 -7.00 -5.47
C TYR A 144 -9.22 -6.18 -4.79
N VAL A 145 -9.64 -6.60 -3.60
CA VAL A 145 -10.57 -5.84 -2.77
C VAL A 145 -9.76 -4.96 -1.81
N PRO A 146 -9.86 -3.62 -1.92
CA PRO A 146 -8.99 -2.72 -1.16
C PRO A 146 -9.42 -2.58 0.29
N LYS A 147 -8.49 -2.18 1.16
CA LYS A 147 -8.85 -1.57 2.45
C LYS A 147 -9.71 -0.32 2.19
N PRO A 148 -10.71 -0.02 3.01
CA PRO A 148 -11.04 -0.64 4.31
C PRO A 148 -12.12 -1.74 4.25
N GLU A 149 -12.31 -2.40 3.12
CA GLU A 149 -13.31 -3.45 2.98
C GLU A 149 -13.03 -4.64 3.92
N ALA A 150 -14.10 -5.15 4.58
CA ALA A 150 -13.98 -6.25 5.55
C ALA A 150 -13.34 -7.52 4.95
N HIS A 151 -13.57 -7.78 3.66
CA HIS A 151 -12.97 -8.88 2.93
C HIS A 151 -11.43 -8.85 2.98
N ALA A 152 -10.83 -7.66 2.75
CA ALA A 152 -9.38 -7.50 2.78
C ALA A 152 -8.79 -7.86 4.16
N PHE A 153 -9.45 -7.47 5.25
CA PHE A 153 -9.04 -7.82 6.61
C PHE A 153 -9.19 -9.32 6.90
N ALA A 154 -10.30 -9.92 6.46
CA ALA A 154 -10.51 -11.37 6.63
C ALA A 154 -9.41 -12.18 5.93
N LYS A 155 -9.06 -11.82 4.68
CA LYS A 155 -7.97 -12.44 3.94
C LYS A 155 -6.61 -12.23 4.60
N PHE A 156 -6.35 -11.05 5.14
CA PHE A 156 -5.13 -10.76 5.88
C PHE A 156 -4.99 -11.70 7.10
N ILE A 157 -6.04 -11.82 7.92
CA ILE A 157 -6.07 -12.68 9.11
C ILE A 157 -5.88 -14.16 8.72
N GLU A 158 -6.61 -14.62 7.70
CA GLU A 158 -6.49 -16.00 7.18
C GLU A 158 -5.05 -16.31 6.75
N LYS A 159 -4.41 -15.39 6.03
CA LYS A 159 -3.06 -15.57 5.48
C LYS A 159 -1.97 -15.52 6.53
N THR A 160 -2.10 -14.64 7.53
CA THR A 160 -1.06 -14.39 8.53
C THR A 160 -1.24 -15.20 9.81
N GLY A 161 -2.44 -15.70 10.08
CA GLY A 161 -2.76 -16.38 11.32
C GLY A 161 -2.73 -15.48 12.55
N ILE A 162 -2.83 -14.16 12.37
CA ILE A 162 -2.86 -13.20 13.47
C ILE A 162 -4.20 -13.32 14.20
N ASP A 163 -4.12 -13.33 15.53
CA ASP A 163 -5.30 -13.26 16.40
C ASP A 163 -5.68 -11.76 16.58
N PRO A 164 -6.86 -11.33 16.13
CA PRO A 164 -7.29 -9.94 16.23
C PRO A 164 -7.81 -9.55 17.64
N HIS A 165 -7.78 -10.49 18.63
CA HIS A 165 -8.32 -10.30 19.98
C HIS A 165 -7.26 -10.14 21.06
#